data_7e538146d3874fc98acbfe7e158fc0e2
#
_entry.id   7e538146d3874fc98acbfe7e158fc0e2
#
_cell.length_a   1.000
_cell.length_b   1.000
_cell.length_c   1.000
_cell.angle_alpha   90.00
_cell.angle_beta   90.00
_cell.angle_gamma   90.00
#
_symmetry.space_group_name_H-M   'P 1'
#
loop_
_entity.id
_entity.type
_entity.pdbx_description
1 polymer ?
#
loop_
_entity_poly.entity_id
_entity_poly.type
_entity_poly.pdbx_seq_one_letter_code
_entity_poly.pdbx_strand_id
1 'polypeptide(L)'
;MKRSWIQKSFVCMMVFMMAMGVVQKPANAQGDLDVNAKAAILVEASTGKILYEKNSDTAQGIASMTKMMTEYLLLEAVEEGKVKWDQKYTVPTNVSKMSHNTSLSNVSLREEGTYTIKDLYESMAIYSANASAMAIAETIAGSEANFAKLMNKKAEELGLENYKFVNSSGLNNKDLAPYVDQVVGGAEEENVMSAKDTATLAYRLLNDYPEVLETSSIAKKMFAEGTEDQFNMPNWNWMLPGLIREYEGMDGLKTGTTDFAGACFTGTAERDGMRFITVVMNVDVSAGENSYDARFNETRKMLDYAFANYSIEEVLPANYQVKGQKTLPVEKGKEKEVQIKTDSPLSMVIKNGEKDQYKPEFVLDKKKLNDEGELTAPIKKGEKVGYVTLKSSEKNDLGYLTDKGTNASKSSVVAVESVEKANWFVLSMRAVGGFFGDIWNSITSTVKGWF
;
A
#
# COMPACT_ATOMS: atom_id res chain seq x y z
N MET A 1 45.71 -23.27 49.83
CA MET A 1 44.28 -22.94 49.81
C MET A 1 43.93 -21.52 49.35
N LYS A 2 44.82 -20.53 49.25
CA LYS A 2 44.50 -19.15 48.82
C LYS A 2 44.39 -18.95 47.29
N ARG A 3 44.96 -19.81 46.46
CA ARG A 3 45.00 -19.66 44.97
C ARG A 3 43.68 -20.06 44.25
N SER A 4 42.90 -20.93 44.85
CA SER A 4 41.62 -21.40 44.28
C SER A 4 40.44 -20.38 44.46
N TRP A 5 40.53 -19.54 45.46
CA TRP A 5 39.51 -18.51 45.73
C TRP A 5 39.60 -17.36 44.75
N ILE A 6 40.81 -16.92 44.39
CA ILE A 6 41.04 -15.84 43.43
C ILE A 6 40.60 -16.28 42.02
N GLN A 7 40.81 -17.54 41.62
CA GLN A 7 40.33 -18.04 40.32
C GLN A 7 38.79 -18.13 40.27
N LYS A 8 38.14 -18.55 41.35
CA LYS A 8 36.67 -18.55 41.41
C LYS A 8 36.05 -17.17 41.37
N SER A 9 36.66 -16.17 42.03
CA SER A 9 36.22 -14.78 41.97
C SER A 9 36.40 -14.16 40.60
N PHE A 10 37.48 -14.53 39.87
CA PHE A 10 37.71 -14.03 38.49
C PHE A 10 36.74 -14.63 37.50
N VAL A 11 36.35 -15.89 37.63
CA VAL A 11 35.34 -16.54 36.81
C VAL A 11 33.94 -15.98 37.07
N CYS A 12 33.57 -15.72 38.33
CA CYS A 12 32.29 -15.05 38.66
C CYS A 12 32.25 -13.60 38.16
N MET A 13 33.37 -12.88 38.14
CA MET A 13 33.43 -11.52 37.63
C MET A 13 33.36 -11.47 36.10
N MET A 14 33.94 -12.46 35.40
CA MET A 14 33.75 -12.60 33.93
C MET A 14 32.34 -13.01 33.54
N VAL A 15 31.70 -13.89 34.30
CA VAL A 15 30.28 -14.26 34.05
C VAL A 15 29.34 -13.11 34.36
N PHE A 16 29.65 -12.28 35.35
CA PHE A 16 28.85 -11.07 35.64
C PHE A 16 29.07 -9.95 34.59
N MET A 17 30.25 -9.85 33.97
CA MET A 17 30.50 -8.92 32.86
C MET A 17 29.88 -9.42 31.54
N MET A 18 29.71 -10.75 31.32
CA MET A 18 28.96 -11.29 30.17
C MET A 18 27.45 -11.21 30.39
N ALA A 19 26.95 -11.16 31.62
CA ALA A 19 25.53 -10.99 31.92
C ALA A 19 25.07 -9.52 31.90
N MET A 20 26.00 -8.55 31.90
CA MET A 20 25.73 -7.20 31.45
C MET A 20 25.87 -7.15 29.90
N GLY A 21 25.22 -8.06 29.24
CA GLY A 21 24.90 -7.90 27.82
C GLY A 21 24.30 -6.51 27.68
N VAL A 22 25.00 -5.65 26.97
CA VAL A 22 24.54 -4.33 26.58
C VAL A 22 23.14 -4.50 26.01
N VAL A 23 22.14 -4.19 26.82
CA VAL A 23 20.84 -3.78 26.30
C VAL A 23 21.18 -2.48 25.59
N GLN A 24 21.60 -2.59 24.34
CA GLN A 24 21.56 -1.46 23.42
C GLN A 24 20.07 -1.10 23.35
N LYS A 25 19.68 -0.15 24.19
CA LYS A 25 18.49 0.63 23.86
C LYS A 25 18.74 1.07 22.42
N PRO A 26 17.84 0.80 21.48
CA PRO A 26 17.96 1.41 20.17
C PRO A 26 18.21 2.89 20.43
N ALA A 27 19.31 3.41 19.92
CA ALA A 27 19.54 4.84 19.95
C ALA A 27 18.30 5.41 19.25
N ASN A 28 17.47 6.14 20.00
CA ASN A 28 16.44 6.96 19.40
C ASN A 28 17.16 7.99 18.53
N ALA A 29 17.47 7.62 17.31
CA ALA A 29 17.81 8.56 16.26
C ALA A 29 16.51 9.25 15.84
N GLN A 30 15.93 9.98 16.77
CA GLN A 30 14.76 10.80 16.55
C GLN A 30 15.22 12.16 16.01
N GLY A 31 15.87 12.13 14.85
CA GLY A 31 15.94 13.28 13.98
C GLY A 31 14.67 13.26 13.13
N ASP A 32 14.00 14.39 13.00
CA ASP A 32 12.93 14.55 12.02
C ASP A 32 13.46 14.10 10.67
N LEU A 33 12.70 13.23 9.98
CA LEU A 33 13.06 12.79 8.64
C LEU A 33 13.04 14.02 7.69
N ASP A 34 14.20 14.40 7.19
CA ASP A 34 14.34 15.47 6.20
C ASP A 34 14.76 14.87 4.86
N VAL A 35 13.87 14.96 3.87
CA VAL A 35 14.05 14.43 2.53
C VAL A 35 14.36 15.57 1.58
N ASN A 36 15.50 15.50 0.89
CA ASN A 36 15.96 16.51 -0.04
C ASN A 36 15.35 16.31 -1.43
N ALA A 37 14.05 16.52 -1.53
CA ALA A 37 13.27 16.42 -2.77
C ALA A 37 12.17 17.50 -2.77
N LYS A 38 11.65 17.84 -3.94
CA LYS A 38 10.52 18.79 -4.04
C LYS A 38 9.23 18.21 -3.46
N ALA A 39 8.98 16.92 -3.67
CA ALA A 39 7.91 16.22 -3.03
C ALA A 39 8.36 14.81 -2.65
N ALA A 40 7.84 14.29 -1.53
CA ALA A 40 8.12 12.94 -1.06
C ALA A 40 6.99 12.40 -0.19
N ILE A 41 6.84 11.08 -0.14
CA ILE A 41 5.92 10.38 0.76
C ILE A 41 6.46 9.01 1.12
N LEU A 42 6.24 8.61 2.37
CA LEU A 42 6.54 7.28 2.90
C LEU A 42 5.26 6.65 3.43
N VAL A 43 4.97 5.44 3.02
CA VAL A 43 3.71 4.74 3.30
C VAL A 43 3.98 3.32 3.79
N GLU A 44 3.21 2.87 4.75
CA GLU A 44 3.12 1.46 5.13
C GLU A 44 2.17 0.74 4.15
N ALA A 45 2.66 -0.32 3.49
CA ALA A 45 2.00 -0.89 2.33
C ALA A 45 0.80 -1.79 2.62
N SER A 46 0.64 -2.32 3.84
CA SER A 46 -0.50 -3.20 4.15
C SER A 46 -1.80 -2.43 4.38
N THR A 47 -1.69 -1.24 4.96
CA THR A 47 -2.82 -0.39 5.31
C THR A 47 -2.92 0.88 4.45
N GLY A 48 -1.84 1.26 3.79
CA GLY A 48 -1.72 2.56 3.13
C GLY A 48 -1.55 3.73 4.11
N LYS A 49 -1.13 3.46 5.37
CA LYS A 49 -0.89 4.52 6.37
C LYS A 49 0.29 5.39 5.94
N ILE A 50 0.06 6.70 5.93
CA ILE A 50 1.10 7.69 5.63
C ILE A 50 1.96 7.90 6.87
N LEU A 51 3.27 7.71 6.73
CA LEU A 51 4.25 7.82 7.83
C LEU A 51 5.08 9.10 7.74
N TYR A 52 5.22 9.64 6.54
CA TYR A 52 5.90 10.91 6.27
C TYR A 52 5.38 11.48 4.95
N GLU A 53 5.30 12.80 4.88
CA GLU A 53 5.00 13.50 3.63
C GLU A 53 5.66 14.87 3.56
N LYS A 54 6.01 15.28 2.35
CA LYS A 54 6.54 16.60 1.99
C LYS A 54 5.93 17.02 0.66
N ASN A 55 5.15 18.11 0.64
CA ASN A 55 4.47 18.61 -0.55
C ASN A 55 3.73 17.52 -1.35
N SER A 56 3.15 16.55 -0.64
CA SER A 56 2.64 15.30 -1.21
C SER A 56 1.47 15.46 -2.16
N ASP A 57 0.69 16.54 -2.03
CA ASP A 57 -0.50 16.82 -2.85
C ASP A 57 -0.19 17.68 -4.10
N THR A 58 1.06 18.15 -4.25
CA THR A 58 1.44 18.99 -5.40
C THR A 58 1.84 18.15 -6.60
N ALA A 59 1.14 18.29 -7.72
CA ALA A 59 1.50 17.60 -8.96
C ALA A 59 2.87 18.01 -9.48
N GLN A 60 3.72 17.04 -9.79
CA GLN A 60 5.06 17.16 -10.33
C GLN A 60 5.19 16.29 -11.58
N GLY A 61 6.19 16.55 -12.41
CA GLY A 61 6.59 15.62 -13.48
C GLY A 61 6.96 14.26 -12.91
N ILE A 62 6.44 13.19 -13.49
CA ILE A 62 6.69 11.81 -13.02
C ILE A 62 7.59 11.00 -13.95
N ALA A 63 7.85 11.52 -15.15
CA ALA A 63 8.66 10.82 -16.16
C ALA A 63 8.23 9.33 -16.29
N SER A 64 9.19 8.43 -16.39
CA SER A 64 8.93 6.99 -16.54
C SER A 64 8.27 6.30 -15.34
N MET A 65 8.00 6.97 -14.21
CA MET A 65 7.10 6.42 -13.19
C MET A 65 5.66 6.26 -13.72
N THR A 66 5.31 6.98 -14.79
CA THR A 66 4.11 6.78 -15.61
C THR A 66 3.84 5.31 -15.94
N LYS A 67 4.91 4.55 -16.21
CA LYS A 67 4.81 3.14 -16.63
C LYS A 67 4.17 2.24 -15.58
N MET A 68 4.09 2.66 -14.31
CA MET A 68 3.29 1.96 -13.30
C MET A 68 1.79 1.95 -13.65
N MET A 69 1.26 3.04 -14.23
CA MET A 69 -0.13 3.04 -14.74
C MET A 69 -0.28 2.16 -15.99
N THR A 70 0.73 2.14 -16.85
CA THR A 70 0.76 1.26 -18.03
C THR A 70 0.81 -0.21 -17.63
N GLU A 71 1.60 -0.55 -16.60
CA GLU A 71 1.63 -1.89 -15.99
C GLU A 71 0.28 -2.27 -15.39
N TYR A 72 -0.33 -1.36 -14.62
CA TYR A 72 -1.63 -1.60 -14.01
C TYR A 72 -2.69 -1.96 -15.06
N LEU A 73 -2.78 -1.16 -16.12
CA LEU A 73 -3.74 -1.39 -17.21
C LEU A 73 -3.43 -2.65 -18.03
N LEU A 74 -2.15 -3.01 -18.18
CA LEU A 74 -1.77 -4.26 -18.83
C LEU A 74 -2.16 -5.48 -18.00
N LEU A 75 -1.83 -5.46 -16.70
CA LEU A 75 -2.17 -6.55 -15.77
C LEU A 75 -3.67 -6.73 -15.66
N GLU A 76 -4.43 -5.65 -15.59
CA GLU A 76 -5.90 -5.68 -15.65
C GLU A 76 -6.42 -6.30 -16.96
N ALA A 77 -5.85 -5.90 -18.10
CA ALA A 77 -6.26 -6.44 -19.40
C ALA A 77 -5.92 -7.94 -19.54
N VAL A 78 -4.85 -8.40 -18.92
CA VAL A 78 -4.46 -9.82 -18.86
C VAL A 78 -5.41 -10.60 -17.94
N GLU A 79 -5.69 -10.09 -16.74
CA GLU A 79 -6.63 -10.71 -15.79
C GLU A 79 -8.04 -10.85 -16.41
N GLU A 80 -8.49 -9.83 -17.11
CA GLU A 80 -9.77 -9.84 -17.83
C GLU A 80 -9.77 -10.70 -19.10
N GLY A 81 -8.62 -11.27 -19.50
CA GLY A 81 -8.46 -12.10 -20.70
C GLY A 81 -8.55 -11.34 -22.02
N LYS A 82 -8.47 -10.01 -22.00
CA LYS A 82 -8.45 -9.14 -23.19
C LYS A 82 -7.10 -9.20 -23.91
N VAL A 83 -6.03 -9.41 -23.18
CA VAL A 83 -4.65 -9.55 -23.65
C VAL A 83 -4.07 -10.83 -23.08
N LYS A 84 -3.16 -11.49 -23.81
CA LYS A 84 -2.45 -12.68 -23.33
C LYS A 84 -0.96 -12.45 -23.33
N TRP A 85 -0.25 -13.03 -22.37
CA TRP A 85 1.21 -12.92 -22.28
C TRP A 85 1.96 -13.42 -23.50
N ASP A 86 1.49 -14.48 -24.13
CA ASP A 86 2.06 -15.10 -25.34
C ASP A 86 1.52 -14.50 -26.66
N GLN A 87 0.59 -13.52 -26.55
CA GLN A 87 0.09 -12.77 -27.70
C GLN A 87 1.25 -12.09 -28.42
N LYS A 88 1.30 -12.21 -29.73
CA LYS A 88 2.32 -11.59 -30.57
C LYS A 88 1.91 -10.18 -30.98
N TYR A 89 2.82 -9.24 -30.83
CA TYR A 89 2.75 -7.90 -31.38
C TYR A 89 3.71 -7.79 -32.55
N THR A 90 3.21 -7.38 -33.72
CA THR A 90 4.05 -7.11 -34.90
C THR A 90 4.42 -5.64 -34.92
N VAL A 91 5.68 -5.34 -34.96
CA VAL A 91 6.23 -3.99 -34.77
C VAL A 91 6.04 -3.13 -36.04
N PRO A 92 5.22 -2.06 -35.98
CA PRO A 92 5.07 -1.13 -37.10
C PRO A 92 6.28 -0.20 -37.22
N THR A 93 6.41 0.48 -38.34
CA THR A 93 7.53 1.38 -38.67
C THR A 93 7.78 2.47 -37.60
N ASN A 94 6.72 3.07 -37.05
CA ASN A 94 6.81 4.14 -36.04
C ASN A 94 7.39 3.63 -34.72
N VAL A 95 6.92 2.49 -34.23
CA VAL A 95 7.43 1.86 -32.99
C VAL A 95 8.86 1.39 -33.18
N SER A 96 9.18 0.80 -34.35
CA SER A 96 10.57 0.44 -34.68
C SER A 96 11.49 1.66 -34.65
N LYS A 97 11.12 2.75 -35.34
CA LYS A 97 11.90 4.00 -35.34
C LYS A 97 12.12 4.55 -33.92
N MET A 98 11.07 4.55 -33.09
CA MET A 98 11.19 4.97 -31.70
C MET A 98 12.15 4.06 -30.91
N SER A 99 12.09 2.74 -31.12
CA SER A 99 12.94 1.79 -30.42
C SER A 99 14.43 1.96 -30.72
N HIS A 100 14.78 2.52 -31.87
CA HIS A 100 16.15 2.80 -32.28
C HIS A 100 16.63 4.21 -31.88
N ASN A 101 15.79 5.03 -31.23
CA ASN A 101 16.24 6.30 -30.68
C ASN A 101 17.10 6.08 -29.43
N THR A 102 18.40 6.20 -29.58
CA THR A 102 19.41 5.95 -28.53
C THR A 102 19.46 7.03 -27.44
N SER A 103 18.79 8.17 -27.62
CA SER A 103 18.65 9.19 -26.58
C SER A 103 17.61 8.82 -25.53
N LEU A 104 16.77 7.80 -25.79
CA LEU A 104 15.71 7.32 -24.94
C LEU A 104 16.04 5.90 -24.43
N SER A 105 15.47 5.52 -23.27
CA SER A 105 15.55 4.12 -22.82
C SER A 105 14.71 3.24 -23.74
N ASN A 106 15.36 2.33 -24.46
CA ASN A 106 14.70 1.40 -25.37
C ASN A 106 15.47 0.08 -25.50
N VAL A 107 14.78 -0.98 -25.86
CA VAL A 107 15.33 -2.16 -26.52
C VAL A 107 15.01 -2.03 -28.02
N SER A 108 15.93 -2.44 -28.88
CA SER A 108 15.71 -2.36 -30.33
C SER A 108 14.63 -3.36 -30.76
N LEU A 109 13.60 -2.88 -31.43
CA LEU A 109 12.50 -3.67 -31.98
C LEU A 109 12.57 -3.56 -33.53
N ARG A 110 12.79 -4.70 -34.21
CA ARG A 110 12.86 -4.70 -35.67
C ARG A 110 11.51 -4.40 -36.29
N GLU A 111 11.50 -3.62 -37.36
CA GLU A 111 10.31 -3.42 -38.19
C GLU A 111 9.80 -4.77 -38.71
N GLU A 112 8.49 -4.99 -38.62
CA GLU A 112 7.82 -6.26 -38.92
C GLU A 112 8.27 -7.45 -38.05
N GLY A 113 9.19 -7.24 -37.10
CA GLY A 113 9.53 -8.22 -36.06
C GLY A 113 8.36 -8.51 -35.14
N THR A 114 8.31 -9.69 -34.57
CA THR A 114 7.25 -10.11 -33.66
C THR A 114 7.81 -10.43 -32.28
N TYR A 115 7.23 -9.80 -31.26
CA TYR A 115 7.59 -10.01 -29.84
C TYR A 115 6.33 -10.36 -29.04
N THR A 116 6.47 -11.10 -27.97
CA THR A 116 5.35 -11.38 -27.08
C THR A 116 5.03 -10.15 -26.24
N ILE A 117 3.79 -10.03 -25.79
CA ILE A 117 3.41 -8.99 -24.82
C ILE A 117 4.25 -9.12 -23.54
N LYS A 118 4.62 -10.34 -23.15
CA LYS A 118 5.54 -10.57 -22.03
C LYS A 118 6.93 -9.98 -22.26
N ASP A 119 7.51 -10.17 -23.45
CA ASP A 119 8.82 -9.57 -23.78
C ASP A 119 8.77 -8.04 -23.72
N LEU A 120 7.71 -7.44 -24.26
CA LEU A 120 7.48 -6.00 -24.24
C LEU A 120 7.27 -5.48 -22.80
N TYR A 121 6.47 -6.18 -22.01
CA TYR A 121 6.24 -5.86 -20.61
C TYR A 121 7.55 -5.87 -19.80
N GLU A 122 8.30 -6.96 -19.88
CA GLU A 122 9.56 -7.11 -19.15
C GLU A 122 10.57 -6.03 -19.56
N SER A 123 10.66 -5.68 -20.85
CA SER A 123 11.55 -4.60 -21.29
C SER A 123 11.10 -3.22 -20.81
N MET A 124 9.79 -2.98 -20.72
CA MET A 124 9.23 -1.77 -20.15
C MET A 124 9.49 -1.66 -18.64
N ALA A 125 9.24 -2.72 -17.90
CA ALA A 125 9.37 -2.74 -16.44
C ALA A 125 10.85 -2.68 -15.99
N ILE A 126 11.72 -3.53 -16.57
CA ILE A 126 13.13 -3.69 -16.19
C ILE A 126 13.98 -2.55 -16.76
N TYR A 127 13.93 -2.35 -18.08
CA TYR A 127 14.80 -1.41 -18.79
C TYR A 127 14.15 -0.06 -19.09
N SER A 128 12.89 0.11 -18.72
CA SER A 128 12.11 1.34 -18.97
C SER A 128 11.90 1.63 -20.46
N ALA A 129 11.83 0.59 -21.32
CA ALA A 129 11.73 0.75 -22.77
C ALA A 129 10.45 1.52 -23.16
N ASN A 130 10.64 2.67 -23.83
CA ASN A 130 9.54 3.57 -24.20
C ASN A 130 8.75 3.03 -25.39
N ALA A 131 9.43 2.46 -26.39
CA ALA A 131 8.77 1.83 -27.53
C ALA A 131 7.90 0.63 -27.09
N SER A 132 8.31 -0.11 -26.08
CA SER A 132 7.51 -1.20 -25.52
C SER A 132 6.28 -0.70 -24.78
N ALA A 133 6.35 0.42 -24.06
CA ALA A 133 5.18 1.06 -23.46
C ALA A 133 4.18 1.48 -24.55
N MET A 134 4.64 2.06 -25.65
CA MET A 134 3.82 2.45 -26.79
C MET A 134 3.16 1.21 -27.46
N ALA A 135 3.91 0.13 -27.67
CA ALA A 135 3.38 -1.13 -28.22
C ALA A 135 2.29 -1.74 -27.33
N ILE A 136 2.46 -1.69 -26.01
CA ILE A 136 1.45 -2.12 -25.03
C ILE A 136 0.21 -1.23 -25.12
N ALA A 137 0.40 0.09 -25.18
CA ALA A 137 -0.69 1.05 -25.31
C ALA A 137 -1.51 0.83 -26.61
N GLU A 138 -0.83 0.61 -27.75
CA GLU A 138 -1.49 0.26 -29.02
C GLU A 138 -2.25 -1.08 -28.92
N THR A 139 -1.67 -2.07 -28.24
CA THR A 139 -2.32 -3.40 -28.07
C THR A 139 -3.62 -3.28 -27.28
N ILE A 140 -3.65 -2.47 -26.23
CA ILE A 140 -4.80 -2.35 -25.31
C ILE A 140 -5.87 -1.40 -25.86
N ALA A 141 -5.45 -0.26 -26.44
CA ALA A 141 -6.37 0.83 -26.79
C ALA A 141 -6.35 1.23 -28.27
N GLY A 142 -5.55 0.57 -29.10
CA GLY A 142 -5.44 0.82 -30.54
C GLY A 142 -4.64 2.07 -30.92
N SER A 143 -4.35 2.96 -29.96
CA SER A 143 -3.50 4.14 -30.16
C SER A 143 -3.03 4.74 -28.85
N GLU A 144 -1.91 5.46 -28.90
CA GLU A 144 -1.35 6.21 -27.76
C GLU A 144 -2.37 7.19 -27.17
N ALA A 145 -3.07 7.95 -28.03
CA ALA A 145 -4.06 8.94 -27.56
C ALA A 145 -5.27 8.29 -26.86
N ASN A 146 -5.73 7.13 -27.33
CA ASN A 146 -6.80 6.41 -26.65
C ASN A 146 -6.33 5.80 -25.34
N PHE A 147 -5.07 5.33 -25.29
CA PHE A 147 -4.50 4.79 -24.08
C PHE A 147 -4.33 5.89 -23.00
N ALA A 148 -3.88 7.09 -23.37
CA ALA A 148 -3.83 8.22 -22.44
C ALA A 148 -5.21 8.57 -21.85
N LYS A 149 -6.29 8.48 -22.64
CA LYS A 149 -7.66 8.63 -22.11
C LYS A 149 -8.02 7.52 -21.14
N LEU A 150 -7.62 6.27 -21.45
CA LEU A 150 -7.85 5.13 -20.56
C LEU A 150 -7.09 5.27 -19.25
N MET A 151 -5.84 5.76 -19.29
CA MET A 151 -5.04 6.06 -18.09
C MET A 151 -5.73 7.09 -17.19
N ASN A 152 -6.23 8.20 -17.74
CA ASN A 152 -6.93 9.21 -16.96
C ASN A 152 -8.24 8.66 -16.36
N LYS A 153 -9.00 7.86 -17.12
CA LYS A 153 -10.19 7.18 -16.60
C LYS A 153 -9.85 6.23 -15.45
N LYS A 154 -8.79 5.43 -15.59
CA LYS A 154 -8.33 4.52 -14.55
C LYS A 154 -7.86 5.28 -13.30
N ALA A 155 -7.18 6.39 -13.48
CA ALA A 155 -6.76 7.25 -12.37
C ALA A 155 -7.96 7.76 -11.55
N GLU A 156 -9.04 8.18 -12.20
CA GLU A 156 -10.31 8.55 -11.55
C GLU A 156 -10.92 7.35 -10.79
N GLU A 157 -10.96 6.16 -11.40
CA GLU A 157 -11.46 4.92 -10.77
C GLU A 157 -10.63 4.51 -9.54
N LEU A 158 -9.32 4.79 -9.55
CA LEU A 158 -8.41 4.53 -8.43
C LEU A 158 -8.50 5.60 -7.32
N GLY A 159 -9.21 6.71 -7.57
CA GLY A 159 -9.38 7.81 -6.63
C GLY A 159 -8.18 8.75 -6.57
N LEU A 160 -7.41 8.87 -7.66
CA LEU A 160 -6.33 9.85 -7.77
C LEU A 160 -6.94 11.24 -7.98
N GLU A 161 -6.30 12.29 -7.44
CA GLU A 161 -6.87 13.64 -7.44
C GLU A 161 -6.03 14.66 -8.21
N ASN A 162 -4.70 14.55 -8.12
CA ASN A 162 -3.75 15.53 -8.65
C ASN A 162 -2.85 14.89 -9.73
N TYR A 163 -3.43 14.59 -10.88
CA TYR A 163 -2.76 13.89 -11.96
C TYR A 163 -3.19 14.42 -13.34
N LYS A 164 -2.36 14.13 -14.34
CA LYS A 164 -2.70 14.24 -15.76
C LYS A 164 -1.82 13.29 -16.56
N PHE A 165 -2.42 12.38 -17.31
CA PHE A 165 -1.71 11.52 -18.24
C PHE A 165 -1.94 11.99 -19.68
N VAL A 166 -0.84 12.15 -20.40
CA VAL A 166 -0.82 12.55 -21.82
C VAL A 166 -0.22 11.49 -22.74
N ASN A 167 0.53 10.52 -22.15
CA ASN A 167 1.08 9.38 -22.89
C ASN A 167 1.41 8.19 -21.97
N SER A 168 1.68 7.01 -22.57
CA SER A 168 1.94 5.74 -21.88
C SER A 168 3.32 5.64 -21.23
N SER A 169 4.30 6.44 -21.68
CA SER A 169 5.71 6.25 -21.37
C SER A 169 6.25 7.24 -20.33
N GLY A 170 5.65 8.43 -20.22
CA GLY A 170 6.13 9.55 -19.41
C GLY A 170 7.19 10.41 -20.09
N LEU A 171 7.33 10.30 -21.40
CA LEU A 171 8.15 11.21 -22.20
C LEU A 171 7.48 12.57 -22.34
N ASN A 172 8.28 13.59 -22.67
CA ASN A 172 7.74 14.85 -23.19
C ASN A 172 7.06 14.60 -24.53
N ASN A 173 5.93 15.26 -24.76
CA ASN A 173 5.19 15.10 -26.01
C ASN A 173 6.01 15.45 -27.26
N LYS A 174 6.97 16.39 -27.19
CA LYS A 174 7.87 16.70 -28.33
C LYS A 174 8.74 15.51 -28.73
N ASP A 175 9.15 14.69 -27.74
CA ASP A 175 9.99 13.51 -28.00
C ASP A 175 9.15 12.34 -28.50
N LEU A 176 7.85 12.30 -28.20
CA LEU A 176 6.89 11.29 -28.64
C LEU A 176 6.27 11.62 -30.00
N ALA A 177 6.01 12.90 -30.29
CA ALA A 177 5.29 13.36 -31.48
C ALA A 177 5.81 12.81 -32.84
N PRO A 178 7.15 12.57 -33.03
CA PRO A 178 7.64 11.99 -34.29
C PRO A 178 7.18 10.55 -34.55
N TYR A 179 6.64 9.86 -33.54
CA TYR A 179 6.33 8.42 -33.57
C TYR A 179 4.86 8.10 -33.41
N VAL A 180 3.98 9.08 -33.20
CA VAL A 180 2.53 8.89 -33.01
C VAL A 180 1.74 9.80 -33.95
N ASP A 181 0.55 9.36 -34.35
CA ASP A 181 -0.31 10.18 -35.21
C ASP A 181 -0.87 11.40 -34.48
N GLN A 182 -1.07 11.28 -33.17
CA GLN A 182 -1.63 12.34 -32.35
C GLN A 182 -1.10 12.28 -30.91
N VAL A 183 -0.59 13.39 -30.41
CA VAL A 183 -0.33 13.60 -28.99
C VAL A 183 -1.56 14.13 -28.27
N VAL A 184 -1.69 13.85 -26.99
CA VAL A 184 -2.71 14.41 -26.10
C VAL A 184 -2.13 15.61 -25.37
N GLY A 185 -2.80 16.76 -25.45
CA GLY A 185 -2.33 18.00 -24.82
C GLY A 185 -1.35 18.79 -25.68
N GLY A 186 -0.58 19.69 -25.06
CA GLY A 186 0.37 20.57 -25.72
C GLY A 186 1.69 19.86 -26.10
N ALA A 187 2.47 20.49 -26.98
CA ALA A 187 3.72 19.91 -27.48
C ALA A 187 4.78 19.70 -26.39
N GLU A 188 4.82 20.55 -25.36
CA GLU A 188 5.80 20.48 -24.27
C GLU A 188 5.21 19.79 -23.01
N GLU A 189 4.03 19.19 -23.09
CA GLU A 189 3.42 18.53 -21.94
C GLU A 189 4.06 17.19 -21.65
N GLU A 190 4.14 16.91 -20.34
CA GLU A 190 4.50 15.61 -19.77
C GLU A 190 3.42 15.13 -18.82
N ASN A 191 3.47 13.86 -18.45
CA ASN A 191 2.63 13.34 -17.39
C ASN A 191 3.01 13.94 -16.04
N VAL A 192 2.01 14.36 -15.31
CA VAL A 192 2.18 14.89 -13.95
C VAL A 192 1.31 14.11 -12.97
N MET A 193 1.80 13.97 -11.74
CA MET A 193 1.06 13.37 -10.64
C MET A 193 1.63 13.87 -9.31
N SER A 194 0.83 13.90 -8.26
CA SER A 194 1.33 14.20 -6.91
C SER A 194 2.08 12.99 -6.32
N ALA A 195 2.92 13.21 -5.31
CA ALA A 195 3.60 12.11 -4.61
C ALA A 195 2.59 11.19 -3.92
N LYS A 196 1.49 11.74 -3.38
CA LYS A 196 0.40 10.98 -2.77
C LYS A 196 -0.35 10.11 -3.78
N ASP A 197 -0.68 10.65 -4.95
CA ASP A 197 -1.31 9.87 -6.01
C ASP A 197 -0.37 8.81 -6.58
N THR A 198 0.93 9.13 -6.70
CA THR A 198 1.96 8.16 -7.13
C THR A 198 2.07 7.01 -6.12
N ALA A 199 2.07 7.32 -4.82
CA ALA A 199 2.05 6.29 -3.78
C ALA A 199 0.73 5.50 -3.77
N THR A 200 -0.41 6.16 -4.05
CA THR A 200 -1.71 5.49 -4.18
C THR A 200 -1.71 4.52 -5.36
N LEU A 201 -1.19 4.92 -6.51
CA LEU A 201 -1.04 4.04 -7.67
C LEU A 201 -0.13 2.84 -7.34
N ALA A 202 1.03 3.07 -6.69
CA ALA A 202 1.94 2.00 -6.28
C ALA A 202 1.28 1.06 -5.25
N TYR A 203 0.57 1.60 -4.26
CA TYR A 203 -0.20 0.84 -3.27
C TYR A 203 -1.25 -0.05 -3.95
N ARG A 204 -2.02 0.50 -4.90
CA ARG A 204 -3.03 -0.25 -5.64
C ARG A 204 -2.37 -1.31 -6.53
N LEU A 205 -1.28 -0.98 -7.22
CA LEU A 205 -0.54 -1.94 -8.06
C LEU A 205 -0.05 -3.14 -7.25
N LEU A 206 0.53 -2.90 -6.07
CA LEU A 206 1.03 -3.96 -5.19
C LEU A 206 -0.08 -4.81 -4.57
N ASN A 207 -1.26 -4.23 -4.28
CA ASN A 207 -2.37 -4.96 -3.66
C ASN A 207 -3.24 -5.69 -4.67
N ASP A 208 -3.49 -5.09 -5.83
CA ASP A 208 -4.36 -5.64 -6.85
C ASP A 208 -3.59 -6.65 -7.75
N TYR A 209 -2.28 -6.41 -7.98
CA TYR A 209 -1.40 -7.20 -8.88
C TYR A 209 -0.02 -7.44 -8.24
N PRO A 210 0.07 -8.20 -7.13
CA PRO A 210 1.34 -8.44 -6.41
C PRO A 210 2.42 -9.10 -7.27
N GLU A 211 2.04 -9.80 -8.35
CA GLU A 211 2.95 -10.39 -9.33
C GLU A 211 3.84 -9.36 -10.06
N VAL A 212 3.52 -8.07 -10.00
CA VAL A 212 4.39 -7.00 -10.52
C VAL A 212 5.81 -7.09 -9.94
N LEU A 213 5.92 -7.55 -8.70
CA LEU A 213 7.22 -7.73 -8.03
C LEU A 213 8.06 -8.83 -8.65
N GLU A 214 7.47 -9.84 -9.28
CA GLU A 214 8.21 -10.89 -9.99
C GLU A 214 9.07 -10.31 -11.13
N THR A 215 8.61 -9.21 -11.76
CA THR A 215 9.34 -8.55 -12.84
C THR A 215 10.15 -7.35 -12.33
N SER A 216 9.60 -6.51 -11.47
CA SER A 216 10.29 -5.30 -10.99
C SER A 216 11.53 -5.61 -10.14
N SER A 217 11.58 -6.78 -9.48
CA SER A 217 12.73 -7.24 -8.68
C SER A 217 13.88 -7.81 -9.51
N ILE A 218 13.70 -8.01 -10.82
CA ILE A 218 14.75 -8.56 -11.68
C ILE A 218 15.87 -7.53 -11.87
N ALA A 219 17.05 -7.80 -11.32
CA ALA A 219 18.19 -6.90 -11.42
C ALA A 219 18.76 -6.82 -12.85
N LYS A 220 18.66 -7.91 -13.63
CA LYS A 220 19.17 -8.01 -14.99
C LYS A 220 18.51 -9.14 -15.74
N LYS A 221 18.10 -8.92 -16.99
CA LYS A 221 17.51 -9.94 -17.86
C LYS A 221 17.97 -9.78 -19.30
N MET A 222 18.03 -10.88 -20.05
CA MET A 222 18.25 -10.85 -21.49
C MET A 222 16.89 -10.68 -22.18
N PHE A 223 16.73 -9.64 -22.98
CA PHE A 223 15.62 -9.47 -23.91
C PHE A 223 15.80 -10.37 -25.12
N ALA A 224 14.73 -10.98 -25.60
CA ALA A 224 14.69 -11.82 -26.79
C ALA A 224 15.86 -12.85 -26.86
N GLU A 225 16.15 -13.50 -25.73
CA GLU A 225 17.28 -14.43 -25.58
C GLU A 225 17.28 -15.51 -26.66
N GLY A 226 18.48 -15.77 -27.22
CA GLY A 226 18.67 -16.77 -28.27
C GLY A 226 18.26 -16.31 -29.67
N THR A 227 17.86 -15.05 -29.85
CA THR A 227 17.58 -14.43 -31.16
C THR A 227 18.65 -13.41 -31.55
N GLU A 228 18.59 -12.93 -32.77
CA GLU A 228 19.47 -11.84 -33.24
C GLU A 228 19.15 -10.47 -32.56
N ASP A 229 17.98 -10.35 -31.94
CA ASP A 229 17.54 -9.14 -31.21
C ASP A 229 17.88 -9.20 -29.74
N GLN A 230 18.66 -10.19 -29.28
CA GLN A 230 18.99 -10.28 -27.87
C GLN A 230 19.70 -9.04 -27.34
N PHE A 231 19.23 -8.53 -26.22
CA PHE A 231 19.77 -7.35 -25.57
C PHE A 231 19.80 -7.53 -24.05
N ASN A 232 20.93 -7.18 -23.42
CA ASN A 232 21.05 -7.27 -21.98
C ASN A 232 20.43 -6.05 -21.31
N MET A 233 19.40 -6.27 -20.48
CA MET A 233 18.65 -5.24 -19.77
C MET A 233 19.05 -5.17 -18.30
N PRO A 234 20.00 -4.30 -17.87
CA PRO A 234 20.17 -3.98 -16.47
C PRO A 234 18.98 -3.14 -15.98
N ASN A 235 18.49 -3.41 -14.78
CA ASN A 235 17.43 -2.62 -14.18
C ASN A 235 17.93 -1.21 -13.79
N TRP A 236 17.12 -0.19 -14.00
CA TRP A 236 17.40 1.17 -13.56
C TRP A 236 17.20 1.38 -12.05
N ASN A 237 16.53 0.48 -11.36
CA ASN A 237 16.51 0.45 -9.91
C ASN A 237 17.80 -0.15 -9.36
N TRP A 238 18.79 0.69 -9.16
CA TRP A 238 20.12 0.26 -8.67
C TRP A 238 20.12 -0.21 -7.21
N MET A 239 18.99 -0.09 -6.50
CA MET A 239 18.84 -0.59 -5.14
C MET A 239 18.46 -2.07 -5.07
N LEU A 240 18.20 -2.72 -6.20
CA LEU A 240 17.92 -4.16 -6.24
C LEU A 240 19.13 -4.99 -5.81
N PRO A 241 18.89 -6.20 -5.24
CA PRO A 241 19.95 -7.13 -4.86
C PRO A 241 20.97 -7.39 -6.00
N GLY A 242 22.26 -7.34 -5.67
CA GLY A 242 23.35 -7.52 -6.63
C GLY A 242 23.68 -6.31 -7.49
N LEU A 243 23.00 -5.16 -7.32
CA LEU A 243 23.31 -3.92 -8.02
C LEU A 243 24.06 -2.92 -7.12
N ILE A 244 24.63 -1.87 -7.76
CA ILE A 244 25.62 -0.95 -7.15
C ILE A 244 25.11 -0.18 -5.92
N ARG A 245 23.83 -0.03 -5.74
CA ARG A 245 23.20 0.67 -4.59
C ARG A 245 22.33 -0.26 -3.74
N GLU A 246 22.58 -1.55 -3.82
CA GLU A 246 21.81 -2.59 -3.12
C GLU A 246 21.28 -2.15 -1.76
N TYR A 247 19.99 -2.41 -1.53
CA TYR A 247 19.29 -2.18 -0.28
C TYR A 247 18.52 -3.44 0.10
N GLU A 248 18.74 -3.94 1.30
CA GLU A 248 18.09 -5.16 1.78
C GLU A 248 16.56 -5.05 1.72
N GLY A 249 15.93 -6.04 1.11
CA GLY A 249 14.49 -6.12 0.94
C GLY A 249 13.90 -5.31 -0.23
N MET A 250 14.72 -4.54 -0.97
CA MET A 250 14.26 -3.80 -2.16
C MET A 250 13.87 -4.75 -3.29
N ASP A 251 12.64 -4.60 -3.81
CA ASP A 251 12.09 -5.45 -4.89
C ASP A 251 11.27 -4.69 -5.95
N GLY A 252 11.20 -3.38 -5.87
CA GLY A 252 10.48 -2.54 -6.83
C GLY A 252 10.68 -1.05 -6.58
N LEU A 253 10.01 -0.12 -7.30
CA LEU A 253 9.16 -0.35 -8.44
C LEU A 253 9.76 0.35 -9.69
N LYS A 254 9.75 1.70 -9.74
CA LYS A 254 10.04 2.42 -10.98
C LYS A 254 10.79 3.73 -10.79
N THR A 255 11.87 3.92 -11.56
CA THR A 255 12.58 5.19 -11.68
C THR A 255 11.97 6.06 -12.78
N GLY A 256 12.14 7.37 -12.67
CA GLY A 256 11.76 8.34 -13.69
C GLY A 256 12.78 9.46 -13.81
N THR A 257 13.06 9.93 -15.04
CA THR A 257 13.93 11.07 -15.31
C THR A 257 13.55 11.73 -16.62
N THR A 258 13.27 13.03 -16.59
CA THR A 258 13.24 13.96 -17.73
C THR A 258 13.81 15.28 -17.25
N ASP A 259 14.08 16.21 -18.15
CA ASP A 259 14.53 17.55 -17.78
C ASP A 259 13.51 18.30 -16.91
N PHE A 260 12.23 18.07 -17.17
CA PHE A 260 11.13 18.67 -16.41
C PHE A 260 10.90 17.98 -15.04
N ALA A 261 10.88 16.66 -15.02
CA ALA A 261 10.60 15.89 -13.81
C ALA A 261 11.79 15.86 -12.83
N GLY A 262 13.01 16.01 -13.32
CA GLY A 262 14.22 15.76 -12.53
C GLY A 262 14.39 14.29 -12.17
N ALA A 263 15.09 14.00 -11.09
CA ALA A 263 15.31 12.65 -10.59
C ALA A 263 14.14 12.20 -9.70
N CYS A 264 13.42 11.16 -10.13
CA CYS A 264 12.27 10.59 -9.42
C CYS A 264 12.44 9.09 -9.19
N PHE A 265 11.87 8.57 -8.11
CA PHE A 265 11.83 7.13 -7.82
C PHE A 265 10.64 6.76 -6.92
N THR A 266 9.92 5.73 -7.33
CA THR A 266 8.99 5.00 -6.47
C THR A 266 9.66 3.68 -6.10
N GLY A 267 10.02 3.52 -4.81
CA GLY A 267 10.65 2.33 -4.27
C GLY A 267 9.73 1.56 -3.35
N THR A 268 9.90 0.24 -3.29
CA THR A 268 9.28 -0.60 -2.24
C THR A 268 10.29 -1.62 -1.73
N ALA A 269 10.25 -1.83 -0.42
CA ALA A 269 11.11 -2.80 0.26
C ALA A 269 10.34 -3.52 1.36
N GLU A 270 10.66 -4.81 1.57
CA GLU A 270 10.06 -5.62 2.62
C GLU A 270 11.13 -6.26 3.51
N ARG A 271 10.96 -6.17 4.83
CA ARG A 271 11.75 -6.87 5.84
C ARG A 271 10.84 -7.30 6.99
N ASP A 272 11.01 -8.51 7.47
CA ASP A 272 10.30 -9.05 8.63
C ASP A 272 8.77 -8.90 8.53
N GLY A 273 8.21 -9.01 7.33
CA GLY A 273 6.78 -8.88 7.05
C GLY A 273 6.28 -7.42 7.02
N MET A 274 7.15 -6.43 7.16
CA MET A 274 6.82 -5.02 6.97
C MET A 274 7.26 -4.57 5.58
N ARG A 275 6.29 -4.09 4.80
CA ARG A 275 6.55 -3.50 3.49
C ARG A 275 6.29 -1.99 3.53
N PHE A 276 7.22 -1.23 2.98
CA PHE A 276 7.06 0.23 2.82
C PHE A 276 7.13 0.63 1.36
N ILE A 277 6.39 1.69 1.03
CA ILE A 277 6.43 2.37 -0.26
C ILE A 277 7.02 3.76 -0.04
N THR A 278 7.97 4.14 -0.88
CA THR A 278 8.58 5.46 -0.88
C THR A 278 8.39 6.11 -2.24
N VAL A 279 8.06 7.39 -2.26
CA VAL A 279 8.09 8.20 -3.49
C VAL A 279 8.97 9.41 -3.22
N VAL A 280 9.95 9.64 -4.09
CA VAL A 280 10.73 10.88 -4.13
C VAL A 280 10.64 11.48 -5.52
N MET A 281 10.37 12.79 -5.58
CA MET A 281 10.13 13.50 -6.83
C MET A 281 11.00 14.74 -6.92
N ASN A 282 11.65 14.88 -8.06
CA ASN A 282 12.53 16.01 -8.34
C ASN A 282 13.53 16.25 -7.19
N VAL A 283 14.34 15.20 -6.95
CA VAL A 283 15.35 15.21 -5.89
C VAL A 283 16.41 16.26 -6.19
N ASP A 284 16.73 17.08 -5.21
CA ASP A 284 17.81 18.07 -5.31
C ASP A 284 19.16 17.36 -5.34
N VAL A 285 19.96 17.67 -6.34
CA VAL A 285 21.29 17.08 -6.52
C VAL A 285 22.33 17.99 -5.88
N SER A 286 23.00 17.48 -4.85
CA SER A 286 24.08 18.20 -4.20
C SER A 286 25.29 18.35 -5.14
N ALA A 287 26.09 19.39 -4.93
CA ALA A 287 27.27 19.64 -5.75
C ALA A 287 28.24 18.44 -5.71
N GLY A 288 28.51 17.86 -6.88
CA GLY A 288 29.38 16.68 -7.03
C GLY A 288 28.65 15.32 -6.91
N GLU A 289 27.35 15.30 -6.64
CA GLU A 289 26.54 14.10 -6.63
C GLU A 289 26.00 13.80 -8.05
N ASN A 290 25.90 12.53 -8.40
CA ASN A 290 25.24 12.12 -9.62
C ASN A 290 23.72 12.18 -9.40
N SER A 291 22.97 12.79 -10.32
CA SER A 291 21.52 12.89 -10.26
C SER A 291 20.81 11.53 -10.16
N TYR A 292 21.40 10.48 -10.75
CA TYR A 292 20.88 9.11 -10.61
C TYR A 292 21.02 8.56 -9.18
N ASP A 293 22.11 8.94 -8.46
CA ASP A 293 22.37 8.47 -7.10
C ASP A 293 21.51 9.19 -6.06
N ALA A 294 21.25 10.48 -6.25
CA ALA A 294 20.53 11.33 -5.31
C ALA A 294 19.16 10.71 -4.91
N ARG A 295 18.41 10.20 -5.89
CA ARG A 295 17.11 9.55 -5.64
C ARG A 295 17.21 8.33 -4.73
N PHE A 296 18.25 7.52 -4.90
CA PHE A 296 18.47 6.32 -4.10
C PHE A 296 18.94 6.64 -2.69
N ASN A 297 19.72 7.71 -2.52
CA ASN A 297 20.16 8.18 -1.20
C ASN A 297 18.95 8.66 -0.37
N GLU A 298 18.05 9.44 -0.97
CA GLU A 298 16.85 9.92 -0.28
C GLU A 298 15.86 8.77 0.01
N THR A 299 15.70 7.83 -0.93
CA THR A 299 14.90 6.61 -0.70
C THR A 299 15.47 5.76 0.44
N ARG A 300 16.78 5.54 0.46
CA ARG A 300 17.46 4.82 1.56
C ARG A 300 17.18 5.48 2.90
N LYS A 301 17.33 6.80 2.99
CA LYS A 301 17.05 7.57 4.19
C LYS A 301 15.63 7.34 4.70
N MET A 302 14.64 7.34 3.80
CA MET A 302 13.23 7.09 4.14
C MET A 302 13.01 5.66 4.63
N LEU A 303 13.58 4.66 3.95
CA LEU A 303 13.45 3.26 4.33
C LEU A 303 14.18 2.95 5.64
N ASP A 304 15.39 3.50 5.84
CA ASP A 304 16.13 3.36 7.09
C ASP A 304 15.34 3.94 8.27
N TYR A 305 14.71 5.11 8.06
CA TYR A 305 13.81 5.70 9.06
C TYR A 305 12.62 4.78 9.35
N ALA A 306 11.98 4.23 8.31
CA ALA A 306 10.83 3.35 8.47
C ALA A 306 11.20 2.07 9.26
N PHE A 307 12.18 1.32 8.81
CA PHE A 307 12.58 0.07 9.46
C PHE A 307 13.20 0.25 10.86
N ALA A 308 13.79 1.41 11.16
CA ALA A 308 14.32 1.71 12.50
C ALA A 308 13.24 2.14 13.50
N ASN A 309 12.17 2.79 13.04
CA ASN A 309 11.20 3.44 13.93
C ASN A 309 9.84 2.74 14.00
N TYR A 310 9.56 1.77 13.15
CA TYR A 310 8.28 1.07 13.12
C TYR A 310 8.46 -0.43 13.32
N SER A 311 7.46 -1.07 13.91
CA SER A 311 7.39 -2.51 14.13
C SER A 311 5.95 -3.00 14.02
N ILE A 312 5.77 -4.30 13.72
CA ILE A 312 4.47 -4.95 13.83
C ILE A 312 4.16 -5.19 15.29
N GLU A 313 3.09 -4.58 15.78
CA GLU A 313 2.63 -4.75 17.15
C GLU A 313 1.24 -5.37 17.20
N GLU A 314 1.06 -6.41 18.03
CA GLU A 314 -0.27 -6.90 18.39
C GLU A 314 -0.92 -5.88 19.33
N VAL A 315 -1.84 -5.08 18.79
CA VAL A 315 -2.55 -4.05 19.57
C VAL A 315 -3.69 -4.66 20.38
N LEU A 316 -4.40 -5.62 19.80
CA LEU A 316 -5.46 -6.36 20.49
C LEU A 316 -5.22 -7.87 20.36
N PRO A 317 -5.27 -8.61 21.47
CA PRO A 317 -5.18 -10.07 21.42
C PRO A 317 -6.45 -10.68 20.83
N ALA A 318 -6.35 -11.94 20.40
CA ALA A 318 -7.53 -12.73 20.07
C ALA A 318 -8.44 -12.86 21.32
N ASN A 319 -9.73 -12.97 21.08
CA ASN A 319 -10.76 -13.06 22.14
C ASN A 319 -10.84 -11.81 23.04
N TYR A 320 -10.37 -10.66 22.56
CA TYR A 320 -10.49 -9.41 23.28
C TYR A 320 -11.96 -8.99 23.44
N GLN A 321 -12.33 -8.58 24.64
CA GLN A 321 -13.65 -8.02 24.94
C GLN A 321 -13.51 -6.51 25.15
N VAL A 322 -14.21 -5.73 24.34
CA VAL A 322 -14.17 -4.26 24.44
C VAL A 322 -14.68 -3.81 25.81
N LYS A 323 -13.90 -3.01 26.51
CA LYS A 323 -14.27 -2.49 27.84
C LYS A 323 -15.57 -1.67 27.73
N GLY A 324 -16.58 -2.07 28.51
CA GLY A 324 -17.90 -1.42 28.51
C GLY A 324 -18.90 -1.98 27.48
N GLN A 325 -18.48 -2.89 26.58
CA GLN A 325 -19.33 -3.51 25.57
C GLN A 325 -19.01 -5.01 25.46
N LYS A 326 -19.16 -5.76 26.57
CA LYS A 326 -18.88 -7.20 26.63
C LYS A 326 -20.05 -8.04 26.13
N THR A 327 -21.26 -7.49 26.16
CA THR A 327 -22.50 -8.13 25.73
C THR A 327 -23.27 -7.21 24.78
N LEU A 328 -24.13 -7.81 23.98
CA LEU A 328 -25.14 -7.12 23.17
C LEU A 328 -26.53 -7.61 23.56
N PRO A 329 -27.53 -6.72 23.63
CA PRO A 329 -28.90 -7.11 23.89
C PRO A 329 -29.47 -7.94 22.73
N VAL A 330 -30.37 -8.87 23.07
CA VAL A 330 -30.97 -9.81 22.10
C VAL A 330 -32.48 -9.76 22.22
N GLU A 331 -33.13 -9.27 21.16
CA GLU A 331 -34.60 -9.35 21.00
C GLU A 331 -35.03 -10.78 20.67
N LYS A 332 -36.12 -11.19 21.21
CA LYS A 332 -36.76 -12.51 20.96
C LYS A 332 -35.89 -13.72 21.31
N GLY A 333 -34.76 -13.55 22.02
CA GLY A 333 -33.92 -14.64 22.48
C GLY A 333 -34.39 -15.31 23.76
N LYS A 334 -33.98 -16.58 24.02
CA LYS A 334 -34.08 -17.17 25.32
C LYS A 334 -33.31 -16.37 26.36
N GLU A 335 -32.07 -16.07 26.05
CA GLU A 335 -31.22 -15.14 26.77
C GLU A 335 -31.48 -13.71 26.26
N LYS A 336 -31.38 -12.71 27.15
CA LYS A 336 -31.61 -11.32 26.81
C LYS A 336 -30.35 -10.61 26.27
N GLU A 337 -29.21 -11.23 26.43
CA GLU A 337 -27.90 -10.73 26.03
C GLU A 337 -27.05 -11.86 25.48
N VAL A 338 -26.10 -11.53 24.61
CA VAL A 338 -25.07 -12.44 24.13
C VAL A 338 -23.69 -11.83 24.36
N GLN A 339 -22.77 -12.63 24.89
CA GLN A 339 -21.36 -12.18 25.00
C GLN A 339 -20.71 -12.09 23.62
N ILE A 340 -19.86 -11.08 23.46
CA ILE A 340 -19.12 -10.83 22.21
C ILE A 340 -17.63 -10.71 22.48
N LYS A 341 -16.81 -11.05 21.47
CA LYS A 341 -15.35 -10.98 21.51
C LYS A 341 -14.78 -10.81 20.10
N THR A 342 -13.52 -10.38 20.01
CA THR A 342 -12.78 -10.42 18.73
C THR A 342 -12.49 -11.87 18.33
N ASP A 343 -12.58 -12.16 17.04
CA ASP A 343 -12.32 -13.49 16.47
C ASP A 343 -10.82 -13.75 16.29
N SER A 344 -10.08 -12.71 15.93
CA SER A 344 -8.64 -12.76 15.66
C SER A 344 -7.89 -11.63 16.37
N PRO A 345 -6.57 -11.78 16.60
CA PRO A 345 -5.76 -10.67 17.06
C PRO A 345 -5.76 -9.54 16.00
N LEU A 346 -5.51 -8.32 16.44
CA LEU A 346 -5.33 -7.18 15.57
C LEU A 346 -3.89 -6.67 15.72
N SER A 347 -3.09 -6.92 14.68
CA SER A 347 -1.72 -6.45 14.56
C SER A 347 -1.62 -5.42 13.45
N MET A 348 -0.76 -4.42 13.63
CA MET A 348 -0.48 -3.42 12.61
C MET A 348 0.93 -2.86 12.79
N VAL A 349 1.46 -2.24 11.76
CA VAL A 349 2.73 -1.52 11.81
C VAL A 349 2.48 -0.17 12.51
N ILE A 350 3.15 0.05 13.62
CA ILE A 350 3.07 1.28 14.42
C ILE A 350 4.45 1.77 14.81
N LYS A 351 4.56 3.03 15.15
CA LYS A 351 5.82 3.62 15.61
C LYS A 351 6.19 3.05 16.96
N ASN A 352 7.46 2.72 17.12
CA ASN A 352 8.00 2.10 18.34
C ASN A 352 7.69 2.93 19.59
N GLY A 353 7.04 2.29 20.56
CA GLY A 353 6.63 2.93 21.81
C GLY A 353 5.31 3.72 21.76
N GLU A 354 4.59 3.73 20.63
CA GLU A 354 3.33 4.48 20.48
C GLU A 354 2.07 3.58 20.52
N LYS A 355 2.21 2.31 20.92
CA LYS A 355 1.08 1.37 21.03
C LYS A 355 -0.10 1.91 21.85
N ASP A 356 0.17 2.61 22.93
CA ASP A 356 -0.87 3.16 23.82
C ASP A 356 -1.68 4.31 23.21
N GLN A 357 -1.23 4.85 22.08
CA GLN A 357 -1.96 5.87 21.33
C GLN A 357 -3.11 5.29 20.51
N TYR A 358 -3.14 3.98 20.30
CA TYR A 358 -4.19 3.28 19.56
C TYR A 358 -5.25 2.73 20.50
N LYS A 359 -6.50 3.19 20.36
CA LYS A 359 -7.63 2.76 21.17
C LYS A 359 -8.63 1.96 20.35
N PRO A 360 -9.10 0.83 20.89
CA PRO A 360 -10.12 0.04 20.21
C PRO A 360 -11.45 0.80 20.14
N GLU A 361 -12.04 0.84 18.97
CA GLU A 361 -13.38 1.34 18.73
C GLU A 361 -14.24 0.23 18.14
N PHE A 362 -15.36 -0.07 18.79
CA PHE A 362 -16.26 -1.12 18.37
C PHE A 362 -17.32 -0.56 17.41
N VAL A 363 -17.46 -1.18 16.27
CA VAL A 363 -18.42 -0.80 15.24
C VAL A 363 -19.38 -1.97 14.99
N LEU A 364 -20.64 -1.79 15.37
CA LEU A 364 -21.70 -2.76 15.14
C LEU A 364 -22.13 -2.80 13.69
N ASP A 365 -22.44 -3.99 13.17
CA ASP A 365 -23.08 -4.14 11.88
C ASP A 365 -24.57 -3.74 11.97
N LYS A 366 -24.89 -2.53 11.53
CA LYS A 366 -26.24 -2.00 11.55
C LYS A 366 -27.28 -2.88 10.86
N LYS A 367 -26.88 -3.71 9.91
CA LYS A 367 -27.80 -4.66 9.23
C LYS A 367 -28.24 -5.83 10.11
N LYS A 368 -27.53 -6.05 11.21
CA LYS A 368 -27.81 -7.12 12.19
C LYS A 368 -28.68 -6.64 13.36
N LEU A 369 -28.89 -5.33 13.46
CA LEU A 369 -29.62 -4.71 14.56
C LEU A 369 -31.04 -4.35 14.14
N ASN A 370 -31.98 -4.44 15.10
CA ASN A 370 -33.29 -3.85 14.97
C ASN A 370 -33.24 -2.32 15.22
N ASP A 371 -34.38 -1.65 15.15
CA ASP A 371 -34.50 -0.20 15.35
C ASP A 371 -34.11 0.25 16.77
N GLU A 372 -34.10 -0.67 17.74
CA GLU A 372 -33.73 -0.42 19.14
C GLU A 372 -32.23 -0.70 19.39
N GLY A 373 -31.49 -1.14 18.37
CA GLY A 373 -30.06 -1.43 18.45
C GLY A 373 -29.74 -2.81 19.04
N GLU A 374 -30.69 -3.75 19.00
CA GLU A 374 -30.58 -5.10 19.53
C GLU A 374 -30.40 -6.12 18.41
N LEU A 375 -29.67 -7.19 18.69
CA LEU A 375 -29.62 -8.38 17.81
C LEU A 375 -30.95 -9.15 17.89
N THR A 376 -31.37 -9.78 16.80
CA THR A 376 -32.60 -10.60 16.79
C THR A 376 -32.26 -12.09 16.78
N ALA A 377 -32.80 -12.84 17.75
CA ALA A 377 -32.59 -14.28 17.81
C ALA A 377 -33.32 -15.02 16.65
N PRO A 378 -32.80 -16.17 16.17
CA PRO A 378 -31.69 -16.93 16.74
C PRO A 378 -30.32 -16.37 16.31
N ILE A 379 -29.33 -16.43 17.21
CA ILE A 379 -27.93 -16.07 16.97
C ILE A 379 -27.11 -17.35 17.09
N LYS A 380 -26.14 -17.52 16.19
CA LYS A 380 -25.23 -18.67 16.24
C LYS A 380 -23.90 -18.28 16.89
N LYS A 381 -23.30 -19.19 17.66
CA LYS A 381 -21.91 -19.06 18.12
C LYS A 381 -20.99 -18.80 16.94
N GLY A 382 -20.10 -17.81 17.06
CA GLY A 382 -19.19 -17.38 15.98
C GLY A 382 -19.86 -16.47 14.94
N GLU A 383 -21.14 -16.13 15.10
CA GLU A 383 -21.81 -15.20 14.20
C GLU A 383 -21.21 -13.80 14.31
N LYS A 384 -20.81 -13.22 13.18
CA LYS A 384 -20.23 -11.87 13.11
C LYS A 384 -21.32 -10.83 13.39
N VAL A 385 -21.05 -9.97 14.36
CA VAL A 385 -21.99 -8.91 14.81
C VAL A 385 -21.44 -7.50 14.59
N GLY A 386 -20.18 -7.41 14.18
CA GLY A 386 -19.50 -6.15 13.93
C GLY A 386 -18.01 -6.35 13.76
N TYR A 387 -17.25 -5.30 14.00
CA TYR A 387 -15.77 -5.33 14.01
C TYR A 387 -15.23 -4.35 15.05
N VAL A 388 -14.00 -4.58 15.48
CA VAL A 388 -13.19 -3.60 16.20
C VAL A 388 -12.19 -3.00 15.23
N THR A 389 -12.10 -1.68 15.23
CA THR A 389 -11.04 -0.92 14.58
C THR A 389 -10.20 -0.20 15.63
N LEU A 390 -9.08 0.39 15.22
CA LEU A 390 -8.22 1.18 16.09
C LEU A 390 -8.31 2.65 15.69
N LYS A 391 -8.57 3.50 16.67
CA LYS A 391 -8.52 4.93 16.51
C LYS A 391 -7.20 5.45 17.05
N SER A 392 -6.42 6.13 16.20
CA SER A 392 -5.22 6.83 16.63
C SER A 392 -5.59 8.09 17.44
N SER A 393 -4.82 8.35 18.50
CA SER A 393 -4.82 9.63 19.23
C SER A 393 -3.56 10.44 18.96
N GLU A 394 -2.78 10.08 17.94
CA GLU A 394 -1.61 10.82 17.49
C GLU A 394 -2.00 12.25 17.08
N LYS A 395 -1.23 13.24 17.58
CA LYS A 395 -1.50 14.66 17.26
C LYS A 395 -1.24 14.99 15.78
N ASN A 396 -0.36 14.23 15.13
CA ASN A 396 0.09 14.43 13.76
C ASN A 396 -0.22 13.18 12.92
N ASP A 397 -1.42 12.61 13.05
CA ASP A 397 -1.85 11.49 12.21
C ASP A 397 -2.07 12.00 10.78
N LEU A 398 -1.21 11.57 9.86
CA LEU A 398 -1.26 11.93 8.44
C LEU A 398 -2.36 11.16 7.67
N GLY A 399 -3.04 10.22 8.33
CA GLY A 399 -4.10 9.42 7.74
C GLY A 399 -3.60 8.31 6.82
N TYR A 400 -4.42 7.97 5.83
CA TYR A 400 -4.22 6.86 4.92
C TYR A 400 -4.36 7.32 3.47
N LEU A 401 -3.73 6.61 2.54
CA LEU A 401 -3.85 6.88 1.10
C LEU A 401 -5.29 6.74 0.59
N THR A 402 -6.04 5.80 1.16
CA THR A 402 -7.43 5.52 0.75
C THR A 402 -8.30 5.24 1.96
N ASP A 403 -9.61 5.47 1.84
CA ASP A 403 -10.59 5.10 2.88
C ASP A 403 -10.62 3.60 3.18
N LYS A 404 -10.20 2.77 2.23
CA LYS A 404 -10.07 1.32 2.43
C LYS A 404 -8.94 0.95 3.38
N GLY A 405 -7.89 1.76 3.48
CA GLY A 405 -6.77 1.56 4.40
C GLY A 405 -7.23 1.51 5.86
N THR A 406 -8.21 2.33 6.22
CA THR A 406 -8.85 2.26 7.54
C THR A 406 -9.55 0.91 7.81
N ASN A 407 -9.89 0.15 6.76
CA ASN A 407 -10.56 -1.15 6.87
C ASN A 407 -9.59 -2.33 7.06
N ALA A 408 -8.31 -2.19 6.68
CA ALA A 408 -7.30 -3.24 6.83
C ALA A 408 -6.95 -3.50 8.31
N SER A 409 -7.17 -2.51 9.19
CA SER A 409 -6.93 -2.61 10.63
C SER A 409 -8.21 -2.96 11.40
N LYS A 410 -8.90 -4.08 11.01
CA LYS A 410 -10.15 -4.51 11.65
C LYS A 410 -10.09 -5.97 12.06
N SER A 411 -10.53 -6.27 13.28
CA SER A 411 -10.83 -7.63 13.72
C SER A 411 -12.36 -7.83 13.82
N SER A 412 -12.87 -8.94 13.30
CA SER A 412 -14.29 -9.27 13.41
C SER A 412 -14.68 -9.48 14.86
N VAL A 413 -15.86 -9.00 15.25
CA VAL A 413 -16.48 -9.29 16.56
C VAL A 413 -17.57 -10.30 16.36
N VAL A 414 -17.51 -11.37 17.15
CA VAL A 414 -18.38 -12.54 17.03
C VAL A 414 -19.09 -12.85 18.34
N ALA A 415 -20.26 -13.48 18.23
CA ALA A 415 -20.99 -14.02 19.38
C ALA A 415 -20.23 -15.20 20.01
N VAL A 416 -20.07 -15.19 21.32
CA VAL A 416 -19.36 -16.26 22.09
C VAL A 416 -20.17 -17.54 22.18
N GLU A 417 -21.49 -17.41 22.23
CA GLU A 417 -22.44 -18.48 22.37
C GLU A 417 -23.63 -18.32 21.43
N SER A 418 -24.41 -19.40 21.28
CA SER A 418 -25.66 -19.33 20.52
C SER A 418 -26.80 -18.88 21.42
N VAL A 419 -27.69 -18.04 20.91
CA VAL A 419 -28.93 -17.64 21.55
C VAL A 419 -30.09 -18.15 20.72
N GLU A 420 -30.85 -19.09 21.27
CA GLU A 420 -32.06 -19.65 20.63
C GLU A 420 -33.24 -18.66 20.73
N LYS A 421 -34.15 -18.74 19.77
CA LYS A 421 -35.40 -17.99 19.84
C LYS A 421 -36.26 -18.48 21.01
N ALA A 422 -36.76 -17.56 21.81
CA ALA A 422 -37.74 -17.87 22.87
C ALA A 422 -39.05 -18.36 22.27
N ASN A 423 -39.74 -19.27 22.97
CA ASN A 423 -41.05 -19.70 22.53
C ASN A 423 -42.09 -18.58 22.68
N TRP A 424 -43.21 -18.71 21.97
CA TRP A 424 -44.26 -17.68 21.93
C TRP A 424 -44.82 -17.33 23.33
N PHE A 425 -44.90 -18.31 24.24
CA PHE A 425 -45.41 -18.11 25.59
C PHE A 425 -44.49 -17.21 26.43
N VAL A 426 -43.17 -17.44 26.37
CA VAL A 426 -42.15 -16.57 27.03
C VAL A 426 -42.18 -15.16 26.46
N LEU A 427 -42.30 -15.02 25.15
CA LEU A 427 -42.41 -13.72 24.50
C LEU A 427 -43.67 -12.96 24.91
N SER A 428 -44.82 -13.65 24.99
CA SER A 428 -46.08 -13.07 25.44
C SER A 428 -46.00 -12.63 26.92
N MET A 429 -45.41 -13.44 27.79
CA MET A 429 -45.22 -13.11 29.21
C MET A 429 -44.30 -11.90 29.40
N ARG A 430 -43.23 -11.79 28.58
CA ARG A 430 -42.34 -10.62 28.59
C ARG A 430 -43.06 -9.34 28.12
N ALA A 431 -43.89 -9.44 27.07
CA ALA A 431 -44.69 -8.30 26.57
C ALA A 431 -45.68 -7.83 27.64
N VAL A 432 -46.37 -8.76 28.34
CA VAL A 432 -47.27 -8.42 29.43
C VAL A 432 -46.52 -7.81 30.62
N GLY A 433 -45.35 -8.37 30.98
CA GLY A 433 -44.50 -7.87 32.07
C GLY A 433 -43.94 -6.45 31.75
N GLY A 434 -43.54 -6.18 30.50
CA GLY A 434 -43.15 -4.85 30.04
C GLY A 434 -44.28 -3.85 30.16
N PHE A 435 -45.48 -4.22 29.67
CA PHE A 435 -46.65 -3.34 29.76
C PHE A 435 -47.00 -2.94 31.20
N PHE A 436 -46.96 -3.88 32.15
CA PHE A 436 -47.19 -3.54 33.57
C PHE A 436 -46.04 -2.74 34.18
N GLY A 437 -44.79 -2.96 33.73
CA GLY A 437 -43.63 -2.16 34.14
C GLY A 437 -43.74 -0.69 33.66
N ASP A 438 -44.14 -0.50 32.44
CA ASP A 438 -44.34 0.86 31.86
C ASP A 438 -45.50 1.60 32.53
N ILE A 439 -46.62 0.92 32.84
CA ILE A 439 -47.69 1.50 33.62
C ILE A 439 -47.20 1.88 35.03
N TRP A 440 -46.43 1.03 35.69
CA TRP A 440 -45.89 1.32 37.02
C TRP A 440 -44.93 2.50 37.02
N ASN A 441 -44.03 2.55 36.04
CA ASN A 441 -43.13 3.68 35.86
C ASN A 441 -43.85 4.99 35.53
N SER A 442 -44.91 4.91 34.73
CA SER A 442 -45.77 6.06 34.42
C SER A 442 -46.50 6.57 35.64
N ILE A 443 -47.04 5.68 36.46
CA ILE A 443 -47.70 6.03 37.72
C ILE A 443 -46.72 6.64 38.73
N THR A 444 -45.53 6.01 38.88
CA THR A 444 -44.50 6.52 39.80
C THR A 444 -43.92 7.87 39.38
N SER A 445 -43.76 8.09 38.09
CA SER A 445 -43.32 9.41 37.55
C SER A 445 -44.38 10.49 37.75
N THR A 446 -45.67 10.15 37.58
CA THR A 446 -46.81 11.06 37.81
C THR A 446 -46.94 11.43 39.30
N VAL A 447 -46.77 10.45 40.21
CA VAL A 447 -46.83 10.69 41.67
C VAL A 447 -45.60 11.51 42.14
N LYS A 448 -44.40 11.31 41.58
CA LYS A 448 -43.21 12.16 41.90
C LYS A 448 -43.30 13.61 41.40
N GLY A 449 -44.20 13.86 40.47
CA GLY A 449 -44.49 15.24 40.00
C GLY A 449 -45.53 15.99 40.84
N TRP A 450 -46.09 15.37 41.88
CA TRP A 450 -47.12 15.93 42.79
C TRP A 450 -46.55 16.28 44.17
N PHE A 451 -45.29 16.00 44.42
CA PHE A 451 -44.54 16.39 45.59
C PHE A 451 -43.23 17.10 45.10
#